data_97058a16a2889bb66dd3b003b3429144
#
_entry.id   97058a16a2889bb66dd3b003b3429144
#
_cell.length_a   1.000
_cell.length_b   1.000
_cell.length_c   1.000
_cell.angle_alpha   90.00
_cell.angle_beta   90.00
_cell.angle_gamma   90.00
#
_symmetry.space_group_name_H-M   'P 1'
#
loop_
_entity.id
_entity.type
_entity.pdbx_description
1 polymer ?
#
loop_
_entity_poly.entity_id
_entity_poly.type
_entity_poly.pdbx_seq_one_letter_code
_entity_poly.pdbx_strand_id
1 'polypeptide(L)'
;MDSTLQKMYEQNESHLFSNDCVVIRPNAVISKLNGKLSEQDLLKTSEIMEKQIRFSSLIFKLNTACTEVNCNNASKCMFRSIPVGNIDADVMFVSKTPTEYETLIGASHTDVNGAFLSLILGKLNTPRGRIYMTDFIKCNTNRLDEDSYNLCINNYFAKEVEIVKPKLIICTGLSLLMAFVRSGIFDNLPEAVSYGNIYNASTKSGHPVKIMSIYDLDKVLQKTGDDYEKCKTELWCQLLTGFKSI
;
A
#
# COMPACT_ATOMS: atom_id res chain seq x y z
N MET A 1 -12.78 -31.68 18.66
CA MET A 1 -12.70 -30.69 17.56
C MET A 1 -13.24 -31.36 16.32
N ASP A 2 -14.24 -30.78 15.72
CA ASP A 2 -15.01 -31.38 14.62
C ASP A 2 -14.11 -31.47 13.37
N SER A 3 -14.04 -32.67 12.78
CA SER A 3 -13.20 -32.95 11.59
C SER A 3 -13.57 -32.10 10.37
N THR A 4 -14.76 -31.50 10.38
CA THR A 4 -15.24 -30.59 9.33
C THR A 4 -14.59 -29.22 9.44
N LEU A 5 -14.40 -28.71 10.66
CA LEU A 5 -13.69 -27.43 10.89
C LEU A 5 -12.20 -27.53 10.54
N GLN A 6 -11.58 -28.67 10.79
CA GLN A 6 -10.18 -28.90 10.45
C GLN A 6 -9.95 -28.96 8.93
N LYS A 7 -10.86 -29.60 8.19
CA LYS A 7 -10.82 -29.62 6.71
C LYS A 7 -11.09 -28.23 6.09
N MET A 8 -11.97 -27.44 6.70
CA MET A 8 -12.20 -26.05 6.26
C MET A 8 -11.00 -25.15 6.55
N TYR A 9 -10.27 -25.41 7.65
CA TYR A 9 -9.03 -24.68 7.96
C TYR A 9 -7.92 -25.02 6.97
N GLU A 10 -7.72 -26.30 6.68
CA GLU A 10 -6.72 -26.78 5.70
C GLU A 10 -7.04 -26.34 4.26
N GLN A 11 -8.33 -26.25 3.88
CA GLN A 11 -8.75 -25.72 2.59
C GLN A 11 -8.59 -24.21 2.48
N ASN A 12 -8.81 -23.45 3.56
CA ASN A 12 -8.60 -21.99 3.58
C ASN A 12 -7.11 -21.62 3.64
N GLU A 13 -6.25 -22.41 4.27
CA GLU A 13 -4.82 -22.17 4.21
C GLU A 13 -4.26 -22.27 2.78
N SER A 14 -4.82 -23.13 1.92
CA SER A 14 -4.41 -23.26 0.53
C SER A 14 -4.87 -22.08 -0.35
N HIS A 15 -5.90 -21.33 0.06
CA HIS A 15 -6.41 -20.15 -0.66
C HIS A 15 -5.93 -18.81 -0.08
N LEU A 16 -5.57 -18.75 1.21
CA LEU A 16 -4.98 -17.57 1.84
C LEU A 16 -3.50 -17.36 1.45
N PHE A 17 -2.85 -18.42 0.99
CA PHE A 17 -1.50 -18.36 0.41
C PHE A 17 -1.56 -18.75 -1.06
N SER A 18 -2.34 -18.00 -1.87
CA SER A 18 -2.15 -18.07 -3.31
C SER A 18 -0.70 -17.69 -3.60
N ASN A 19 -0.03 -18.44 -4.48
CA ASN A 19 1.39 -18.39 -4.82
C ASN A 19 1.93 -17.02 -5.30
N ASP A 20 1.15 -15.95 -5.17
CA ASP A 20 1.50 -14.58 -5.55
C ASP A 20 2.03 -13.72 -4.39
N CYS A 21 1.93 -14.17 -3.15
CA CYS A 21 2.78 -13.66 -2.08
C CYS A 21 4.14 -14.34 -2.21
N VAL A 22 5.09 -13.65 -2.83
CA VAL A 22 6.48 -14.11 -2.90
C VAL A 22 7.09 -14.04 -1.49
N VAL A 23 6.70 -14.97 -0.64
CA VAL A 23 7.57 -15.42 0.43
C VAL A 23 8.66 -16.21 -0.28
N ILE A 24 9.76 -15.56 -0.64
CA ILE A 24 10.94 -16.25 -1.12
C ILE A 24 11.36 -17.22 0.00
N ARG A 25 10.97 -18.48 -0.14
CA ARG A 25 11.52 -19.53 0.71
C ARG A 25 12.99 -19.66 0.31
N PRO A 26 13.96 -19.38 1.18
CA PRO A 26 15.38 -19.43 0.84
C PRO A 26 15.77 -20.73 0.14
N ASN A 27 15.16 -21.84 0.53
CA ASN A 27 15.41 -23.17 -0.04
C ASN A 27 14.88 -23.36 -1.49
N ALA A 28 13.84 -22.62 -1.92
CA ALA A 28 13.33 -22.69 -3.29
C ALA A 28 14.22 -21.91 -4.29
N VAL A 29 14.93 -20.91 -3.81
CA VAL A 29 15.93 -20.17 -4.60
C VAL A 29 17.17 -21.03 -4.79
N ILE A 30 17.65 -21.69 -3.73
CA ILE A 30 18.87 -22.53 -3.77
C ILE A 30 18.69 -23.75 -4.67
N SER A 31 17.52 -24.38 -4.71
CA SER A 31 17.28 -25.58 -5.56
C SER A 31 17.19 -25.29 -7.07
N LYS A 32 16.91 -24.06 -7.48
CA LYS A 32 16.97 -23.62 -8.89
C LYS A 32 18.34 -23.11 -9.33
N LEU A 33 19.30 -23.01 -8.43
CA LEU A 33 20.62 -22.40 -8.62
C LEU A 33 21.70 -23.34 -9.20
N ASN A 34 21.34 -24.52 -9.72
CA ASN A 34 22.28 -25.39 -10.43
C ASN A 34 22.70 -24.88 -11.83
N GLY A 35 22.24 -23.70 -12.24
CA GLY A 35 22.73 -22.95 -13.40
C GLY A 35 23.55 -21.74 -12.92
N LYS A 36 24.65 -21.44 -13.58
CA LYS A 36 25.49 -20.27 -13.29
C LYS A 36 24.64 -19.00 -13.34
N LEU A 37 24.31 -18.43 -12.17
CA LEU A 37 23.71 -17.10 -12.08
C LEU A 37 24.73 -16.09 -12.63
N SER A 38 24.26 -15.16 -13.42
CA SER A 38 25.08 -14.02 -13.80
C SER A 38 25.34 -13.13 -12.58
N GLU A 39 26.40 -12.36 -12.60
CA GLU A 39 26.70 -11.38 -11.56
C GLU A 39 25.54 -10.39 -11.34
N GLN A 40 24.81 -10.05 -12.41
CA GLN A 40 23.61 -9.20 -12.37
C GLN A 40 22.44 -9.88 -11.63
N ASP A 41 22.25 -11.20 -11.81
CA ASP A 41 21.19 -11.94 -11.08
C ASP A 41 21.49 -12.00 -9.57
N LEU A 42 22.76 -12.15 -9.20
CA LEU A 42 23.19 -12.13 -7.81
C LEU A 42 22.98 -10.77 -7.15
N LEU A 43 23.34 -9.68 -7.85
CA LEU A 43 23.11 -8.31 -7.38
C LEU A 43 21.62 -8.04 -7.18
N LYS A 44 20.78 -8.37 -8.17
CA LYS A 44 19.33 -8.20 -8.08
C LYS A 44 18.71 -9.01 -6.93
N THR A 45 19.19 -10.24 -6.73
CA THR A 45 18.73 -11.07 -5.61
C THR A 45 19.11 -10.45 -4.26
N SER A 46 20.32 -9.90 -4.15
CA SER A 46 20.80 -9.21 -2.95
C SER A 46 19.95 -7.97 -2.62
N GLU A 47 19.62 -7.15 -3.63
CA GLU A 47 18.76 -5.97 -3.47
C GLU A 47 17.34 -6.34 -2.99
N ILE A 48 16.75 -7.39 -3.56
CA ILE A 48 15.43 -7.89 -3.14
C ILE A 48 15.48 -8.40 -1.70
N MET A 49 16.52 -9.12 -1.32
CA MET A 49 16.69 -9.59 0.06
C MET A 49 16.84 -8.44 1.04
N GLU A 50 17.61 -7.42 0.71
CA GLU A 50 17.76 -6.22 1.54
C GLU A 50 16.41 -5.49 1.72
N LYS A 51 15.65 -5.29 0.63
CA LYS A 51 14.29 -4.73 0.69
C LYS A 51 13.40 -5.53 1.65
N GLN A 52 13.43 -6.86 1.55
CA GLN A 52 12.63 -7.73 2.41
C GLN A 52 13.01 -7.64 3.88
N ILE A 53 14.29 -7.60 4.19
CA ILE A 53 14.80 -7.44 5.57
C ILE A 53 14.33 -6.10 6.14
N ARG A 54 14.49 -5.02 5.39
CA ARG A 54 14.06 -3.68 5.80
C ARG A 54 12.55 -3.62 6.00
N PHE A 55 11.78 -4.23 5.10
CA PHE A 55 10.33 -4.29 5.18
C PHE A 55 9.87 -5.11 6.39
N SER A 56 10.43 -6.29 6.61
CA SER A 56 10.10 -7.14 7.77
C SER A 56 10.40 -6.41 9.09
N SER A 57 11.52 -5.70 9.17
CA SER A 57 11.87 -4.87 10.33
C SER A 57 10.85 -3.73 10.54
N LEU A 58 10.38 -3.11 9.44
CA LEU A 58 9.37 -2.04 9.52
C LEU A 58 8.03 -2.58 10.03
N ILE A 59 7.58 -3.74 9.51
CA ILE A 59 6.33 -4.38 9.96
C ILE A 59 6.43 -4.84 11.42
N PHE A 60 7.56 -5.39 11.82
CA PHE A 60 7.78 -5.73 13.23
C PHE A 60 7.65 -4.50 14.12
N LYS A 61 8.28 -3.38 13.77
CA LYS A 61 8.13 -2.11 14.48
C LYS A 61 6.70 -1.59 14.47
N LEU A 62 5.98 -1.69 13.36
CA LEU A 62 4.58 -1.30 13.29
C LEU A 62 3.72 -2.09 14.28
N ASN A 63 3.97 -3.38 14.43
CA ASN A 63 3.20 -4.26 15.33
C ASN A 63 3.56 -4.10 16.81
N THR A 64 4.82 -3.80 17.12
CA THR A 64 5.33 -3.78 18.50
C THR A 64 5.49 -2.38 19.08
N ALA A 65 5.75 -1.38 18.27
CA ALA A 65 6.47 -0.18 18.68
C ALA A 65 5.73 1.17 18.50
N CYS A 66 4.40 1.19 18.29
CA CYS A 66 3.70 2.49 18.46
C CYS A 66 3.85 3.02 19.89
N THR A 67 4.07 2.15 20.87
CA THR A 67 4.41 2.48 22.25
C THR A 67 5.84 3.00 22.39
N GLU A 68 6.80 2.47 21.63
CA GLU A 68 8.21 2.86 21.66
C GLU A 68 8.47 4.23 21.00
N VAL A 69 7.62 4.64 20.05
CA VAL A 69 7.74 5.95 19.38
C VAL A 69 6.95 7.06 20.10
N ASN A 70 6.49 6.83 21.33
CA ASN A 70 5.73 7.80 22.14
C ASN A 70 4.47 8.33 21.42
N CYS A 71 3.78 7.52 20.63
CA CYS A 71 2.52 7.90 20.05
C CYS A 71 1.44 8.00 21.14
N ASN A 72 0.87 9.17 21.35
CA ASN A 72 -0.17 9.42 22.35
C ASN A 72 -1.44 8.56 22.13
N ASN A 73 -1.62 8.04 20.93
CA ASN A 73 -2.73 7.14 20.60
C ASN A 73 -2.36 5.65 20.64
N ALA A 74 -1.14 5.29 21.02
CA ALA A 74 -0.68 3.90 21.04
C ALA A 74 -1.56 2.99 21.92
N SER A 75 -1.99 3.47 23.07
CA SER A 75 -2.88 2.74 24.00
C SER A 75 -4.30 2.54 23.46
N LYS A 76 -4.75 3.37 22.53
CA LYS A 76 -6.08 3.30 21.89
C LYS A 76 -6.02 2.52 20.56
N CYS A 77 -4.84 2.33 20.03
CA CYS A 77 -4.58 1.67 18.75
C CYS A 77 -4.35 0.18 18.97
N MET A 78 -5.41 -0.59 19.22
CA MET A 78 -5.30 -2.03 19.44
C MET A 78 -4.82 -2.77 18.18
N PHE A 79 -5.27 -2.34 17.02
CA PHE A 79 -4.97 -2.99 15.74
C PHE A 79 -4.50 -1.97 14.72
N ARG A 80 -3.59 -2.40 13.85
CA ARG A 80 -2.98 -1.59 12.80
C ARG A 80 -3.15 -2.26 11.46
N SER A 81 -3.36 -1.46 10.44
CA SER A 81 -3.37 -1.96 9.07
C SER A 81 -1.94 -2.20 8.59
N ILE A 82 -1.65 -3.43 8.20
CA ILE A 82 -0.39 -3.82 7.57
C ILE A 82 -0.55 -3.63 6.06
N PRO A 83 0.45 -3.07 5.37
CA PRO A 83 0.41 -2.96 3.92
C PRO A 83 0.40 -4.33 3.26
N VAL A 84 -0.22 -4.40 2.07
CA VAL A 84 -0.36 -5.64 1.29
C VAL A 84 0.16 -5.45 -0.12
N GLY A 85 0.54 -6.55 -0.77
CA GLY A 85 1.01 -6.57 -2.16
C GLY A 85 2.52 -6.73 -2.28
N ASN A 86 3.08 -6.28 -3.41
CA ASN A 86 4.47 -6.53 -3.76
C ASN A 86 5.37 -5.37 -3.31
N ILE A 87 6.39 -5.63 -2.50
CA ILE A 87 7.38 -4.63 -2.08
C ILE A 87 8.28 -4.14 -3.24
N ASP A 88 8.26 -4.83 -4.37
CA ASP A 88 8.98 -4.43 -5.59
C ASP A 88 8.01 -3.90 -6.67
N ALA A 89 6.89 -3.34 -6.25
CA ALA A 89 5.87 -2.79 -7.13
C ALA A 89 6.27 -1.42 -7.68
N ASP A 90 5.98 -1.21 -8.97
CA ASP A 90 6.11 0.11 -9.59
C ASP A 90 5.00 1.08 -9.16
N VAL A 91 3.86 0.56 -8.69
CA VAL A 91 2.69 1.35 -8.31
C VAL A 91 2.33 1.12 -6.84
N MET A 92 2.17 2.21 -6.11
CA MET A 92 1.73 2.22 -4.73
C MET A 92 0.37 2.90 -4.62
N PHE A 93 -0.65 2.18 -4.13
CA PHE A 93 -1.93 2.76 -3.75
C PHE A 93 -1.92 3.14 -2.28
N VAL A 94 -2.40 4.35 -1.99
CA VAL A 94 -2.40 4.88 -0.63
C VAL A 94 -3.79 5.40 -0.27
N SER A 95 -4.36 4.86 0.81
CA SER A 95 -5.54 5.41 1.48
C SER A 95 -5.12 6.33 2.63
N LYS A 96 -6.03 7.16 3.11
CA LYS A 96 -5.71 8.11 4.18
C LYS A 96 -5.52 7.41 5.53
N THR A 97 -6.49 6.60 5.91
CA THR A 97 -6.53 5.83 7.16
C THR A 97 -7.25 4.52 6.89
N PRO A 98 -6.90 3.43 7.57
CA PRO A 98 -7.65 2.19 7.45
C PRO A 98 -9.06 2.34 8.03
N THR A 99 -10.00 1.56 7.53
CA THR A 99 -11.33 1.40 8.12
C THR A 99 -11.24 0.55 9.40
N GLU A 100 -12.31 0.53 10.19
CA GLU A 100 -12.40 -0.34 11.36
C GLU A 100 -12.26 -1.82 10.96
N TYR A 101 -12.88 -2.21 9.85
CA TYR A 101 -12.78 -3.57 9.32
C TYR A 101 -11.33 -3.92 8.95
N GLU A 102 -10.62 -3.05 8.25
CA GLU A 102 -9.22 -3.28 7.88
C GLU A 102 -8.29 -3.40 9.08
N THR A 103 -8.56 -2.64 10.15
CA THR A 103 -7.79 -2.77 11.39
C THR A 103 -8.10 -4.08 12.13
N LEU A 104 -9.35 -4.57 12.09
CA LEU A 104 -9.71 -5.87 12.67
C LEU A 104 -9.07 -7.03 11.90
N ILE A 105 -9.03 -6.95 10.57
CA ILE A 105 -8.35 -7.95 9.71
C ILE A 105 -6.83 -7.80 9.81
N GLY A 106 -6.33 -6.60 10.13
CA GLY A 106 -4.92 -6.30 10.19
C GLY A 106 -4.24 -6.07 8.83
N ALA A 107 -5.02 -5.77 7.78
CA ALA A 107 -4.51 -5.61 6.42
C ALA A 107 -5.21 -4.48 5.67
N SER A 108 -4.42 -3.68 4.95
CA SER A 108 -4.90 -2.55 4.15
C SER A 108 -5.72 -2.99 2.95
N HIS A 109 -6.71 -2.20 2.55
CA HIS A 109 -7.54 -2.41 1.36
C HIS A 109 -8.24 -3.79 1.33
N THR A 110 -8.71 -4.27 2.48
CA THR A 110 -9.46 -5.53 2.61
C THR A 110 -10.97 -5.31 2.73
N ASP A 111 -11.43 -4.08 2.79
CA ASP A 111 -12.82 -3.68 2.85
C ASP A 111 -13.52 -3.63 1.47
N VAL A 112 -14.74 -3.08 1.42
CA VAL A 112 -15.52 -2.93 0.18
C VAL A 112 -14.81 -2.05 -0.86
N ASN A 113 -14.06 -1.03 -0.42
CA ASN A 113 -13.28 -0.17 -1.30
C ASN A 113 -12.13 -0.94 -1.93
N GLY A 114 -11.43 -1.75 -1.14
CA GLY A 114 -10.39 -2.65 -1.61
C GLY A 114 -10.92 -3.71 -2.59
N ALA A 115 -12.11 -4.24 -2.36
CA ALA A 115 -12.78 -5.14 -3.30
C ALA A 115 -13.11 -4.43 -4.62
N PHE A 116 -13.68 -3.23 -4.57
CA PHE A 116 -13.99 -2.42 -5.74
C PHE A 116 -12.72 -2.06 -6.54
N LEU A 117 -11.66 -1.63 -5.86
CA LEU A 117 -10.36 -1.39 -6.48
C LEU A 117 -9.82 -2.64 -7.18
N SER A 118 -9.93 -3.80 -6.53
CA SER A 118 -9.47 -5.08 -7.10
C SER A 118 -10.21 -5.44 -8.40
N LEU A 119 -11.51 -5.17 -8.48
CA LEU A 119 -12.29 -5.36 -9.72
C LEU A 119 -11.81 -4.45 -10.84
N ILE A 120 -11.51 -3.19 -10.54
CA ILE A 120 -10.99 -2.24 -11.53
C ILE A 120 -9.61 -2.66 -12.01
N LEU A 121 -8.71 -3.01 -11.08
CA LEU A 121 -7.36 -3.45 -11.39
C LEU A 121 -7.35 -4.74 -12.23
N GLY A 122 -8.26 -5.66 -11.95
CA GLY A 122 -8.46 -6.87 -12.77
C GLY A 122 -8.82 -6.54 -14.22
N LYS A 123 -9.70 -5.56 -14.44
CA LYS A 123 -10.04 -5.08 -15.79
C LYS A 123 -8.89 -4.35 -16.50
N LEU A 124 -7.96 -3.76 -15.73
CA LEU A 124 -6.74 -3.14 -16.24
C LEU A 124 -5.61 -4.16 -16.50
N ASN A 125 -5.89 -5.46 -16.34
CA ASN A 125 -4.87 -6.52 -16.39
C ASN A 125 -3.69 -6.31 -15.42
N THR A 126 -3.95 -5.58 -14.33
CA THR A 126 -2.97 -5.31 -13.29
C THR A 126 -3.43 -5.99 -11.99
N PRO A 127 -3.07 -7.26 -11.78
CA PRO A 127 -3.50 -7.98 -10.58
C PRO A 127 -2.95 -7.31 -9.33
N ARG A 128 -3.72 -7.41 -8.24
CA ARG A 128 -3.39 -6.82 -6.95
C ARG A 128 -1.98 -7.17 -6.44
N GLY A 129 -1.50 -8.39 -6.72
CA GLY A 129 -0.16 -8.84 -6.37
C GLY A 129 1.00 -8.10 -7.08
N ARG A 130 0.72 -7.28 -8.09
CA ARG A 130 1.72 -6.41 -8.75
C ARG A 130 1.76 -4.99 -8.21
N ILE A 131 0.96 -4.69 -7.21
CA ILE A 131 0.78 -3.37 -6.64
C ILE A 131 1.11 -3.45 -5.15
N TYR A 132 1.63 -2.38 -4.58
CA TYR A 132 1.75 -2.20 -3.14
C TYR A 132 0.60 -1.32 -2.66
N MET A 133 -0.11 -1.75 -1.64
CA MET A 133 -1.27 -1.05 -1.06
C MET A 133 -1.04 -0.78 0.41
N THR A 134 -1.26 0.45 0.82
CA THR A 134 -1.01 0.87 2.20
C THR A 134 -1.91 2.03 2.60
N ASP A 135 -1.87 2.37 3.89
CA ASP A 135 -2.49 3.55 4.45
C ASP A 135 -1.45 4.58 4.86
N PHE A 136 -1.76 5.85 4.70
CA PHE A 136 -0.89 6.96 5.11
C PHE A 136 -0.70 6.97 6.63
N ILE A 137 -1.81 6.76 7.36
CA ILE A 137 -1.84 6.54 8.80
C ILE A 137 -2.22 5.09 9.06
N LYS A 138 -1.50 4.42 9.94
CA LYS A 138 -1.59 2.95 10.12
C LYS A 138 -2.69 2.48 11.06
N CYS A 139 -3.39 3.38 11.71
CA CYS A 139 -4.46 3.03 12.65
C CYS A 139 -5.77 3.75 12.32
N ASN A 140 -6.89 3.10 12.63
CA ASN A 140 -8.20 3.73 12.58
C ASN A 140 -8.35 4.62 13.81
N THR A 141 -8.27 5.92 13.61
CA THR A 141 -8.50 6.91 14.66
C THR A 141 -9.09 8.16 14.06
N ASN A 142 -10.15 8.63 14.69
CA ASN A 142 -10.84 9.83 14.26
C ASN A 142 -10.15 11.13 14.73
N ARG A 143 -9.15 11.02 15.61
CA ARG A 143 -8.44 12.18 16.19
C ARG A 143 -7.00 11.81 16.50
N LEU A 144 -6.11 12.03 15.53
CA LEU A 144 -4.69 12.10 15.81
C LEU A 144 -4.32 13.55 16.15
N ASP A 145 -3.60 13.74 17.24
CA ASP A 145 -2.86 14.96 17.43
C ASP A 145 -1.74 15.09 16.39
N GLU A 146 -1.24 16.29 16.18
CA GLU A 146 -0.25 16.57 15.14
C GLU A 146 1.05 15.79 15.35
N ASP A 147 1.47 15.60 16.59
CA ASP A 147 2.69 14.88 16.92
C ASP A 147 2.55 13.38 16.55
N SER A 148 1.46 12.75 16.96
CA SER A 148 1.15 11.35 16.60
C SER A 148 1.01 11.16 15.09
N TYR A 149 0.44 12.14 14.38
CA TYR A 149 0.31 12.16 12.94
C TYR A 149 1.70 12.16 12.27
N ASN A 150 2.55 13.12 12.65
CA ASN A 150 3.91 13.24 12.13
C ASN A 150 4.78 12.03 12.47
N LEU A 151 4.65 11.48 13.68
CA LEU A 151 5.33 10.26 14.09
C LEU A 151 4.95 9.07 13.22
N CYS A 152 3.66 8.89 12.94
CA CYS A 152 3.17 7.81 12.10
C CYS A 152 3.72 7.91 10.67
N ILE A 153 3.65 9.11 10.07
CA ILE A 153 4.12 9.35 8.71
C ILE A 153 5.63 9.08 8.60
N ASN A 154 6.43 9.68 9.48
CA ASN A 154 7.88 9.62 9.38
C ASN A 154 8.46 8.23 9.74
N ASN A 155 7.82 7.53 10.69
CA ASN A 155 8.31 6.23 11.12
C ASN A 155 7.83 5.07 10.27
N TYR A 156 6.71 5.19 9.55
CA TYR A 156 6.14 4.11 8.78
C TYR A 156 5.97 4.46 7.30
N PHE A 157 5.09 5.39 6.95
CA PHE A 157 4.77 5.66 5.54
C PHE A 157 5.99 6.13 4.72
N ALA A 158 6.74 7.09 5.22
CA ALA A 158 7.94 7.57 4.53
C ALA A 158 8.98 6.45 4.32
N LYS A 159 9.13 5.56 5.32
CA LYS A 159 10.03 4.41 5.22
C LYS A 159 9.51 3.35 4.23
N GLU A 160 8.20 3.14 4.15
CA GLU A 160 7.61 2.28 3.11
C GLU A 160 7.95 2.80 1.71
N VAL A 161 7.76 4.10 1.47
CA VAL A 161 8.10 4.71 0.18
C VAL A 161 9.59 4.53 -0.16
N GLU A 162 10.48 4.69 0.83
CA GLU A 162 11.93 4.49 0.63
C GLU A 162 12.33 3.01 0.45
N ILE A 163 11.54 2.07 0.95
CA ILE A 163 11.78 0.63 0.74
C ILE A 163 11.24 0.21 -0.61
N VAL A 164 9.98 0.52 -0.91
CA VAL A 164 9.28 0.11 -2.14
C VAL A 164 9.86 0.82 -3.36
N LYS A 165 10.14 2.12 -3.24
CA LYS A 165 10.62 3.00 -4.32
C LYS A 165 9.69 2.95 -5.55
N PRO A 166 8.39 3.24 -5.38
CA PRO A 166 7.44 3.17 -6.49
C PRO A 166 7.74 4.24 -7.54
N LYS A 167 7.42 3.95 -8.80
CA LYS A 167 7.43 4.94 -9.88
C LYS A 167 6.21 5.85 -9.85
N LEU A 168 5.08 5.31 -9.34
CA LEU A 168 3.80 6.02 -9.25
C LEU A 168 3.15 5.76 -7.89
N ILE A 169 2.74 6.83 -7.22
CA ILE A 169 1.87 6.78 -6.03
C ILE A 169 0.49 7.30 -6.42
N ILE A 170 -0.54 6.50 -6.18
CA ILE A 170 -1.95 6.84 -6.39
C ILE A 170 -2.63 7.03 -5.05
N CYS A 171 -3.03 8.27 -4.75
CA CYS A 171 -3.76 8.63 -3.54
C CYS A 171 -5.26 8.47 -3.77
N THR A 172 -5.98 7.82 -2.86
CA THR A 172 -7.44 7.82 -2.84
C THR A 172 -7.94 9.09 -2.13
N GLY A 173 -8.45 10.02 -2.92
CA GLY A 173 -8.97 11.29 -2.43
C GLY A 173 -7.97 12.45 -2.42
N LEU A 174 -8.47 13.62 -2.82
CA LEU A 174 -7.67 14.85 -2.90
C LEU A 174 -7.14 15.29 -1.54
N SER A 175 -7.90 15.04 -0.47
CA SER A 175 -7.49 15.37 0.91
C SER A 175 -6.19 14.66 1.32
N LEU A 176 -5.96 13.47 0.81
CA LEU A 176 -4.71 12.74 1.05
C LEU A 176 -3.55 13.35 0.29
N LEU A 177 -3.74 13.72 -0.99
CA LEU A 177 -2.69 14.40 -1.76
C LEU A 177 -2.32 15.74 -1.11
N MET A 178 -3.30 16.50 -0.61
CA MET A 178 -3.04 17.72 0.16
C MET A 178 -2.28 17.42 1.47
N ALA A 179 -2.53 16.28 2.11
CA ALA A 179 -1.77 15.86 3.28
C ALA A 179 -0.30 15.54 2.93
N PHE A 180 -0.02 14.99 1.75
CA PHE A 180 1.35 14.81 1.27
C PHE A 180 2.07 16.16 1.09
N VAL A 181 1.40 17.15 0.49
CA VAL A 181 1.95 18.50 0.35
C VAL A 181 2.32 19.10 1.71
N ARG A 182 1.40 19.01 2.69
CA ARG A 182 1.62 19.56 4.04
C ARG A 182 2.69 18.83 4.83
N SER A 183 2.78 17.52 4.69
CA SER A 183 3.75 16.71 5.46
C SER A 183 5.19 16.93 5.03
N GLY A 184 5.40 17.47 3.82
CA GLY A 184 6.74 17.72 3.28
C GLY A 184 7.58 16.46 3.07
N ILE A 185 6.97 15.26 3.02
CA ILE A 185 7.72 14.00 2.78
C ILE A 185 8.18 13.87 1.33
N PHE A 186 7.56 14.60 0.42
CA PHE A 186 7.95 14.68 -0.98
C PHE A 186 8.38 16.11 -1.31
N ASP A 187 9.44 16.22 -2.08
CA ASP A 187 9.90 17.48 -2.63
C ASP A 187 9.24 17.73 -4.00
N ASN A 188 9.10 18.99 -4.37
CA ASN A 188 8.55 19.45 -5.66
C ASN A 188 7.04 19.21 -5.87
N LEU A 189 6.26 18.90 -4.83
CA LEU A 189 4.81 18.90 -4.94
C LEU A 189 4.28 20.35 -4.93
N PRO A 190 3.39 20.72 -5.89
CA PRO A 190 2.79 22.05 -5.89
C PRO A 190 1.75 22.20 -4.78
N GLU A 191 1.51 23.44 -4.32
CA GLU A 191 0.48 23.72 -3.33
C GLU A 191 -0.94 23.49 -3.86
N ALA A 192 -1.17 23.80 -5.15
CA ALA A 192 -2.44 23.59 -5.83
C ALA A 192 -2.45 22.24 -6.54
N VAL A 193 -3.31 21.36 -6.09
CA VAL A 193 -3.46 19.99 -6.61
C VAL A 193 -4.90 19.69 -7.00
N SER A 194 -5.09 18.77 -7.95
CA SER A 194 -6.41 18.36 -8.44
C SER A 194 -6.45 16.85 -8.75
N TYR A 195 -7.65 16.32 -8.88
CA TYR A 195 -7.88 14.94 -9.27
C TYR A 195 -7.35 14.65 -10.68
N GLY A 196 -6.79 13.46 -10.88
CA GLY A 196 -6.37 12.94 -12.18
C GLY A 196 -5.09 13.55 -12.73
N ASN A 197 -4.58 14.64 -12.16
CA ASN A 197 -3.32 15.24 -12.57
C ASN A 197 -2.12 14.48 -11.97
N ILE A 198 -1.07 14.36 -12.76
CA ILE A 198 0.17 13.70 -12.37
C ILE A 198 1.21 14.80 -12.03
N TYR A 199 1.80 14.67 -10.86
CA TYR A 199 2.82 15.56 -10.33
C TYR A 199 4.14 14.81 -10.23
N ASN A 200 5.21 15.39 -10.79
CA ASN A 200 6.56 14.89 -10.61
C ASN A 200 7.09 15.37 -9.27
N ALA A 201 7.53 14.44 -8.46
CA ALA A 201 8.05 14.69 -7.13
C ALA A 201 9.32 13.85 -6.90
N SER A 202 9.95 14.04 -5.77
CA SER A 202 11.02 13.16 -5.29
C SER A 202 10.87 12.88 -3.80
N THR A 203 11.35 11.73 -3.37
CA THR A 203 11.47 11.43 -1.94
C THR A 203 12.63 12.20 -1.33
N LYS A 204 12.76 12.21 -0.01
CA LYS A 204 13.89 12.85 0.69
C LYS A 204 15.25 12.24 0.36
N SER A 205 15.28 10.98 -0.08
CA SER A 205 16.51 10.34 -0.60
C SER A 205 16.81 10.66 -2.07
N GLY A 206 15.96 11.47 -2.72
CA GLY A 206 16.13 11.87 -4.12
C GLY A 206 15.55 10.87 -5.13
N HIS A 207 14.80 9.83 -4.68
CA HIS A 207 14.15 8.92 -5.61
C HIS A 207 12.99 9.64 -6.34
N PRO A 208 13.00 9.67 -7.69
CA PRO A 208 11.94 10.30 -8.46
C PRO A 208 10.67 9.46 -8.40
N VAL A 209 9.53 10.14 -8.21
CA VAL A 209 8.23 9.49 -8.12
C VAL A 209 7.15 10.37 -8.74
N LYS A 210 6.21 9.77 -9.45
CA LYS A 210 4.99 10.44 -9.89
C LYS A 210 3.91 10.26 -8.85
N ILE A 211 3.15 11.31 -8.58
CA ILE A 211 2.06 11.27 -7.59
C ILE A 211 0.79 11.80 -8.25
N MET A 212 -0.32 11.11 -8.04
CA MET A 212 -1.63 11.56 -8.48
C MET A 212 -2.70 11.23 -7.44
N SER A 213 -3.82 11.95 -7.50
CA SER A 213 -5.01 11.62 -6.74
C SER A 213 -6.13 11.16 -7.66
N ILE A 214 -6.78 10.08 -7.26
CA ILE A 214 -8.04 9.61 -7.85
C ILE A 214 -9.20 9.94 -6.90
N TYR A 215 -10.43 9.79 -7.38
CA TYR A 215 -11.62 9.97 -6.53
C TYR A 215 -11.56 9.05 -5.30
N ASP A 216 -12.11 9.54 -4.19
CA ASP A 216 -12.37 8.71 -3.01
C ASP A 216 -13.29 7.56 -3.40
N LEU A 217 -12.85 6.33 -3.18
CA LEU A 217 -13.62 5.14 -3.55
C LEU A 217 -14.95 5.06 -2.79
N ASP A 218 -14.96 5.43 -1.50
CA ASP A 218 -16.19 5.56 -0.70
C ASP A 218 -17.21 6.47 -1.36
N LYS A 219 -16.76 7.65 -1.80
CA LYS A 219 -17.66 8.64 -2.42
C LYS A 219 -18.20 8.17 -3.77
N VAL A 220 -17.41 7.40 -4.51
CA VAL A 220 -17.87 6.78 -5.76
C VAL A 220 -18.94 5.74 -5.47
N LEU A 221 -18.69 4.84 -4.50
CA LEU A 221 -19.62 3.76 -4.14
C LEU A 221 -20.92 4.25 -3.49
N GLN A 222 -20.93 5.45 -2.90
CA GLN A 222 -22.16 6.07 -2.36
C GLN A 222 -23.04 6.72 -3.44
N LYS A 223 -22.55 6.91 -4.66
CA LYS A 223 -23.33 7.44 -5.77
C LYS A 223 -24.27 6.38 -6.34
N THR A 224 -25.32 6.81 -6.99
CA THR A 224 -26.33 5.95 -7.64
C THR A 224 -26.68 6.48 -9.02
N GLY A 225 -27.25 5.63 -9.88
CA GLY A 225 -27.71 6.00 -11.20
C GLY A 225 -26.62 6.61 -12.09
N ASP A 226 -26.96 7.65 -12.82
CA ASP A 226 -26.07 8.30 -13.79
C ASP A 226 -24.83 8.92 -13.11
N ASP A 227 -24.98 9.43 -11.90
CA ASP A 227 -23.85 9.99 -11.12
C ASP A 227 -22.80 8.92 -10.80
N TYR A 228 -23.23 7.70 -10.47
CA TYR A 228 -22.33 6.58 -10.24
C TYR A 228 -21.56 6.21 -11.52
N GLU A 229 -22.28 6.06 -12.64
CA GLU A 229 -21.65 5.70 -13.92
C GLU A 229 -20.66 6.77 -14.40
N LYS A 230 -20.98 8.04 -14.22
CA LYS A 230 -20.10 9.16 -14.52
C LYS A 230 -18.83 9.11 -13.66
N CYS A 231 -18.97 9.06 -12.34
CA CYS A 231 -17.82 9.01 -11.41
C CYS A 231 -16.95 7.77 -11.65
N LYS A 232 -17.55 6.61 -11.93
CA LYS A 232 -16.85 5.38 -12.26
C LYS A 232 -16.04 5.52 -13.55
N THR A 233 -16.61 6.15 -14.57
CA THR A 233 -15.92 6.41 -15.85
C THR A 233 -14.75 7.37 -15.67
N GLU A 234 -14.94 8.45 -14.91
CA GLU A 234 -13.87 9.40 -14.60
C GLU A 234 -12.75 8.74 -13.78
N LEU A 235 -13.09 7.95 -12.78
CA LEU A 235 -12.12 7.14 -12.00
C LEU A 235 -11.32 6.20 -12.90
N TRP A 236 -11.99 5.54 -13.85
CA TRP A 236 -11.33 4.69 -14.84
C TRP A 236 -10.34 5.47 -15.69
N CYS A 237 -10.72 6.64 -16.20
CA CYS A 237 -9.82 7.51 -16.97
C CYS A 237 -8.62 7.98 -16.14
N GLN A 238 -8.83 8.34 -14.87
CA GLN A 238 -7.75 8.73 -13.96
C GLN A 238 -6.74 7.58 -13.80
N LEU A 239 -7.20 6.37 -13.53
CA LEU A 239 -6.33 5.20 -13.38
C LEU A 239 -5.56 4.88 -14.67
N LEU A 240 -6.24 4.89 -15.83
CA LEU A 240 -5.57 4.69 -17.12
C LEU A 240 -4.48 5.73 -17.37
N THR A 241 -4.73 6.99 -17.01
CA THR A 241 -3.74 8.08 -17.15
C THR A 241 -2.53 7.81 -16.26
N GLY A 242 -2.76 7.40 -15.01
CA GLY A 242 -1.69 7.04 -14.08
C GLY A 242 -0.84 5.89 -14.61
N PHE A 243 -1.45 4.75 -14.95
CA PHE A 243 -0.73 3.57 -15.43
C PHE A 243 0.02 3.79 -16.75
N LYS A 244 -0.47 4.65 -17.64
CA LYS A 244 0.24 5.01 -18.88
C LYS A 244 1.43 5.93 -18.66
N SER A 245 1.55 6.51 -17.47
CA SER A 245 2.64 7.47 -17.18
C SER A 245 3.97 6.82 -16.79
N ILE A 246 3.97 5.52 -16.49
CA ILE A 246 5.14 4.77 -16.00
C ILE A 246 5.66 3.73 -16.98
#